data_c6058552d5fd97562ca81bbda7b1369e
#
_entry.id   c6058552d5fd97562ca81bbda7b1369e
#
_cell.length_a   1.000
_cell.length_b   1.000
_cell.length_c   1.000
_cell.angle_alpha   90.00
_cell.angle_beta   90.00
_cell.angle_gamma   90.00
#
_symmetry.space_group_name_H-M   'P 1'
#
loop_
_entity.id
_entity.type
_entity.pdbx_description
1 polymer ?
#
loop_
_entity_poly.entity_id
_entity_poly.type
_entity_poly.pdbx_seq_one_letter_code
_entity_poly.pdbx_strand_id
1 'polypeptide(L)'
;MSPKPGSRALGIAASDAADRSQLCGAVVRADRVVDDLVFATCTTGGTDATAACCRLWDRLDRPDVQWILIAGVAPAWFNLVDLDALADHAYRPVVAVSFEASDGLETPLREQFDGAELDHRLDIYRRLPPRTSVSVGDDTVFIRAVGIDTDAAAEVVAAFTPAGSGRPEPLRVARLAARAGRKQWLDEPENTEP
;
A
#
# COMPACT_ATOMS: atom_id res chain seq x y z
N MET A 1 11.38 8.17 -16.78
CA MET A 1 10.79 9.51 -17.10
C MET A 1 10.17 10.05 -15.84
N SER A 2 10.75 11.10 -15.28
CA SER A 2 10.31 11.67 -13.99
C SER A 2 8.86 12.21 -14.06
N PRO A 3 8.01 11.96 -13.04
CA PRO A 3 6.64 12.45 -13.00
C PRO A 3 6.57 13.98 -13.11
N LYS A 4 5.65 14.48 -13.93
CA LYS A 4 5.34 15.91 -14.03
C LYS A 4 4.48 16.38 -12.85
N PRO A 5 4.44 17.67 -12.50
CA PRO A 5 3.64 18.18 -11.37
C PRO A 5 2.16 17.71 -11.35
N GLY A 6 1.50 17.63 -12.51
CA GLY A 6 0.12 17.14 -12.61
C GLY A 6 -0.05 15.61 -12.67
N SER A 7 1.04 14.83 -12.66
CA SER A 7 0.95 13.37 -12.63
C SER A 7 0.36 12.87 -11.32
N ARG A 8 -0.42 11.80 -11.36
CA ARG A 8 -1.17 11.26 -10.21
C ARG A 8 -0.71 9.89 -9.82
N ALA A 9 -0.59 9.65 -8.52
CA ALA A 9 -0.40 8.34 -7.93
C ALA A 9 -1.52 8.06 -6.91
N LEU A 10 -1.95 6.81 -6.86
CA LEU A 10 -2.78 6.27 -5.79
C LEU A 10 -1.87 5.75 -4.69
N GLY A 11 -1.93 6.34 -3.50
CA GLY A 11 -1.29 5.79 -2.31
C GLY A 11 -2.27 4.91 -1.56
N ILE A 12 -1.89 3.69 -1.19
CA ILE A 12 -2.69 2.77 -0.39
C ILE A 12 -1.99 2.53 0.95
N ALA A 13 -2.73 2.73 2.04
CA ALA A 13 -2.27 2.43 3.38
C ALA A 13 -3.43 1.89 4.24
N ALA A 14 -3.07 1.15 5.29
CA ALA A 14 -4.04 0.58 6.22
C ALA A 14 -3.87 1.12 7.64
N SER A 15 -4.93 0.99 8.42
CA SER A 15 -4.94 1.19 9.86
C SER A 15 -5.72 0.06 10.52
N ASP A 16 -4.99 -0.73 11.33
CA ASP A 16 -5.49 -1.99 11.88
C ASP A 16 -6.30 -1.75 13.16
N ALA A 17 -7.36 -2.53 13.32
CA ALA A 17 -8.00 -2.84 14.60
C ALA A 17 -7.91 -4.36 14.84
N ALA A 18 -8.59 -4.88 15.86
CA ALA A 18 -8.45 -6.29 16.26
C ALA A 18 -8.73 -7.25 15.10
N ASP A 19 -9.88 -7.13 14.46
CA ASP A 19 -10.35 -8.10 13.46
C ASP A 19 -10.38 -7.55 12.03
N ARG A 20 -10.38 -6.23 11.89
CA ARG A 20 -10.58 -5.54 10.62
C ARG A 20 -9.65 -4.35 10.48
N SER A 21 -9.04 -4.24 9.31
CA SER A 21 -8.20 -3.10 8.95
C SER A 21 -8.93 -2.17 8.00
N GLN A 22 -8.89 -0.88 8.27
CA GLN A 22 -9.36 0.16 7.37
C GLN A 22 -8.27 0.47 6.36
N LEU A 23 -8.56 0.27 5.08
CA LEU A 23 -7.71 0.74 3.99
C LEU A 23 -8.23 2.08 3.47
N CYS A 24 -7.30 2.94 3.09
CA CYS A 24 -7.59 4.12 2.29
C CYS A 24 -6.68 4.15 1.06
N GLY A 25 -7.27 4.47 -0.08
CA GLY A 25 -6.59 4.91 -1.29
C GLY A 25 -6.69 6.43 -1.38
N ALA A 26 -5.55 7.11 -1.52
CA ALA A 26 -5.48 8.56 -1.70
C ALA A 26 -4.86 8.90 -3.06
N VAL A 27 -5.59 9.59 -3.92
CA VAL A 27 -5.07 10.12 -5.18
C VAL A 27 -4.41 11.45 -4.92
N VAL A 28 -3.11 11.50 -5.15
CA VAL A 28 -2.30 12.71 -4.94
C VAL A 28 -1.52 13.02 -6.20
N ARG A 29 -1.47 14.29 -6.56
CA ARG A 29 -0.62 14.79 -7.64
C ARG A 29 0.83 14.97 -7.18
N ALA A 30 1.77 14.95 -8.12
CA ALA A 30 3.18 15.18 -7.81
C ALA A 30 3.43 16.60 -7.24
N ASP A 31 2.54 17.56 -7.46
CA ASP A 31 2.53 18.89 -6.83
C ASP A 31 1.84 18.92 -5.45
N ARG A 32 1.53 17.75 -4.87
CA ARG A 32 0.98 17.55 -3.52
C ARG A 32 -0.51 17.87 -3.35
N VAL A 33 -1.24 18.14 -4.40
CA VAL A 33 -2.69 18.29 -4.30
C VAL A 33 -3.35 16.92 -4.17
N VAL A 34 -4.23 16.80 -3.19
CA VAL A 34 -5.08 15.60 -2.99
C VAL A 34 -6.32 15.77 -3.86
N ASP A 35 -6.52 14.85 -4.79
CA ASP A 35 -7.64 14.92 -5.73
C ASP A 35 -8.81 14.01 -5.32
N ASP A 36 -8.54 12.89 -4.60
CA ASP A 36 -9.59 11.94 -4.25
C ASP A 36 -9.18 11.04 -3.07
N LEU A 37 -10.18 10.47 -2.40
CA LEU A 37 -10.03 9.46 -1.34
C LEU A 37 -11.06 8.35 -1.55
N VAL A 38 -10.63 7.11 -1.38
CA VAL A 38 -11.48 5.93 -1.46
C VAL A 38 -11.17 4.97 -0.31
N PHE A 39 -12.19 4.27 0.17
CA PHE A 39 -12.06 3.39 1.33
C PHE A 39 -12.48 1.95 1.03
N ALA A 40 -11.79 1.01 1.66
CA ALA A 40 -12.17 -0.39 1.73
C ALA A 40 -11.72 -0.97 3.08
N THR A 41 -12.14 -2.17 3.38
CA THR A 41 -11.68 -2.93 4.55
C THR A 41 -11.14 -4.28 4.12
N CYS A 42 -10.21 -4.81 4.93
CA CYS A 42 -9.78 -6.20 4.85
C CYS A 42 -9.66 -6.78 6.26
N THR A 43 -9.49 -8.09 6.34
CA THR A 43 -9.30 -8.80 7.61
C THR A 43 -7.90 -8.56 8.13
N THR A 44 -7.74 -8.16 9.38
CA THR A 44 -6.42 -8.07 10.02
C THR A 44 -5.82 -9.47 10.12
N GLY A 45 -4.63 -9.66 9.55
CA GLY A 45 -3.99 -10.98 9.47
C GLY A 45 -4.67 -11.99 8.54
N GLY A 46 -5.62 -11.53 7.71
CA GLY A 46 -6.30 -12.36 6.72
C GLY A 46 -5.47 -12.64 5.46
N THR A 47 -6.17 -12.95 4.37
CA THR A 47 -5.59 -13.23 3.05
C THR A 47 -6.30 -12.45 1.93
N ASP A 48 -7.04 -11.42 2.29
CA ASP A 48 -7.93 -10.66 1.42
C ASP A 48 -7.42 -9.24 1.08
N ALA A 49 -6.17 -8.89 1.47
CA ALA A 49 -5.62 -7.55 1.23
C ALA A 49 -5.49 -7.23 -0.27
N THR A 50 -5.07 -8.20 -1.09
CA THR A 50 -5.01 -8.00 -2.56
C THR A 50 -6.39 -7.65 -3.11
N ALA A 51 -7.41 -8.45 -2.78
CA ALA A 51 -8.78 -8.20 -3.21
C ALA A 51 -9.32 -6.84 -2.69
N ALA A 52 -8.93 -6.44 -1.48
CA ALA A 52 -9.29 -5.13 -0.95
C ALA A 52 -8.63 -3.96 -1.71
N CYS A 53 -7.36 -4.11 -2.11
CA CYS A 53 -6.68 -3.14 -2.96
C CYS A 53 -7.31 -3.05 -4.37
N CYS A 54 -7.69 -4.18 -4.96
CA CYS A 54 -8.43 -4.20 -6.23
C CYS A 54 -9.78 -3.48 -6.10
N ARG A 55 -10.53 -3.72 -5.02
CA ARG A 55 -11.79 -2.98 -4.76
C ARG A 55 -11.60 -1.47 -4.59
N LEU A 56 -10.48 -1.03 -3.99
CA LEU A 56 -10.15 0.40 -3.94
C LEU A 56 -9.97 0.96 -5.33
N TRP A 57 -9.21 0.26 -6.18
CA TRP A 57 -8.97 0.66 -7.57
C TRP A 57 -10.28 0.76 -8.36
N ASP A 58 -11.12 -0.27 -8.30
CA ASP A 58 -12.39 -0.31 -9.03
C ASP A 58 -13.35 0.81 -8.60
N ARG A 59 -13.42 1.10 -7.29
CA ARG A 59 -14.26 2.19 -6.76
C ARG A 59 -13.76 3.58 -7.12
N LEU A 60 -12.46 3.70 -7.35
CA LEU A 60 -11.85 4.99 -7.65
C LEU A 60 -12.25 5.53 -9.02
N ASP A 61 -12.38 4.64 -10.02
CA ASP A 61 -12.74 4.96 -11.42
C ASP A 61 -11.93 6.16 -11.98
N ARG A 62 -10.60 6.13 -11.78
CA ARG A 62 -9.68 7.23 -12.15
C ARG A 62 -8.63 6.75 -13.15
N PRO A 63 -8.93 6.78 -14.46
CA PRO A 63 -7.98 6.35 -15.50
C PRO A 63 -6.73 7.23 -15.60
N ASP A 64 -6.74 8.42 -15.03
CA ASP A 64 -5.65 9.39 -14.99
C ASP A 64 -4.59 9.11 -13.91
N VAL A 65 -4.83 8.14 -13.02
CA VAL A 65 -3.82 7.61 -12.09
C VAL A 65 -2.80 6.77 -12.85
N GLN A 66 -1.53 7.06 -12.66
CA GLN A 66 -0.43 6.45 -13.43
C GLN A 66 0.33 5.38 -12.64
N TRP A 67 0.38 5.47 -11.32
CA TRP A 67 1.09 4.55 -10.44
C TRP A 67 0.29 4.25 -9.19
N ILE A 68 0.50 3.04 -8.64
CA ILE A 68 -0.02 2.66 -7.33
C ILE A 68 1.17 2.51 -6.38
N LEU A 69 1.15 3.25 -5.27
CA LEU A 69 2.11 3.14 -4.17
C LEU A 69 1.42 2.45 -3.00
N ILE A 70 2.07 1.46 -2.37
CA ILE A 70 1.54 0.74 -1.21
C ILE A 70 2.49 0.88 -0.02
N ALA A 71 1.96 1.13 1.17
CA ALA A 71 2.72 1.19 2.41
C ALA A 71 3.10 -0.21 2.90
N GLY A 72 4.19 -0.76 2.35
CA GLY A 72 4.65 -2.12 2.60
C GLY A 72 3.86 -3.18 1.81
N VAL A 73 4.29 -4.43 1.91
CA VAL A 73 3.65 -5.58 1.23
C VAL A 73 2.64 -6.34 2.12
N ALA A 74 2.58 -6.00 3.40
CA ALA A 74 1.65 -6.58 4.38
C ALA A 74 0.99 -5.46 5.19
N PRO A 75 0.09 -4.67 4.58
CA PRO A 75 -0.44 -3.45 5.18
C PRO A 75 -1.37 -3.69 6.38
N ALA A 76 -1.89 -4.91 6.55
CA ALA A 76 -2.87 -5.29 7.56
C ALA A 76 -2.40 -6.55 8.31
N TRP A 77 -1.34 -6.44 9.09
CA TRP A 77 -0.70 -7.50 9.89
C TRP A 77 -0.61 -8.83 9.13
N PHE A 78 0.46 -9.09 8.42
CA PHE A 78 0.70 -10.30 7.61
C PHE A 78 -0.37 -10.66 6.56
N ASN A 79 -1.34 -9.80 6.31
CA ASN A 79 -2.24 -9.91 5.17
C ASN A 79 -1.50 -9.37 3.94
N LEU A 80 -0.90 -10.29 3.17
CA LEU A 80 0.01 -9.95 2.09
C LEU A 80 -0.74 -9.47 0.85
N VAL A 81 -0.16 -8.47 0.18
CA VAL A 81 -0.60 -8.03 -1.15
C VAL A 81 0.27 -8.70 -2.20
N ASP A 82 -0.36 -9.42 -3.12
CA ASP A 82 0.24 -9.89 -4.35
C ASP A 82 0.35 -8.72 -5.32
N LEU A 83 1.58 -8.20 -5.50
CA LEU A 83 1.82 -7.00 -6.30
C LEU A 83 1.58 -7.24 -7.79
N ASP A 84 1.89 -8.45 -8.28
CA ASP A 84 1.64 -8.82 -9.68
C ASP A 84 0.14 -8.87 -9.97
N ALA A 85 -0.64 -9.53 -9.11
CA ALA A 85 -2.09 -9.60 -9.23
C ALA A 85 -2.76 -8.22 -9.22
N LEU A 86 -2.28 -7.30 -8.35
CA LEU A 86 -2.79 -5.94 -8.32
C LEU A 86 -2.39 -5.14 -9.56
N ALA A 87 -1.16 -5.27 -10.03
CA ALA A 87 -0.66 -4.58 -11.22
C ALA A 87 -1.44 -5.03 -12.48
N ASP A 88 -1.66 -6.34 -12.61
CA ASP A 88 -2.44 -6.93 -13.70
C ASP A 88 -3.90 -6.47 -13.67
N HIS A 89 -4.52 -6.43 -12.49
CA HIS A 89 -5.90 -5.96 -12.32
C HIS A 89 -6.06 -4.47 -12.67
N ALA A 90 -5.14 -3.64 -12.20
CA ALA A 90 -5.21 -2.19 -12.38
C ALA A 90 -4.66 -1.73 -13.74
N TYR A 91 -3.91 -2.56 -14.45
CA TYR A 91 -3.11 -2.17 -15.63
C TYR A 91 -2.21 -0.97 -15.33
N ARG A 92 -1.62 -0.94 -14.14
CA ARG A 92 -0.72 0.13 -13.65
C ARG A 92 0.48 -0.45 -12.91
N PRO A 93 1.64 0.20 -13.01
CA PRO A 93 2.78 -0.13 -12.16
C PRO A 93 2.44 0.00 -10.68
N VAL A 94 2.91 -0.98 -9.89
CA VAL A 94 2.74 -1.00 -8.43
C VAL A 94 4.10 -0.96 -7.76
N VAL A 95 4.24 -0.07 -6.77
CA VAL A 95 5.46 0.07 -5.97
C VAL A 95 5.11 -0.03 -4.49
N ALA A 96 5.54 -1.09 -3.83
CA ALA A 96 5.48 -1.19 -2.38
C ALA A 96 6.68 -0.47 -1.77
N VAL A 97 6.41 0.42 -0.81
CA VAL A 97 7.43 1.26 -0.15
C VAL A 97 7.44 0.94 1.34
N SER A 98 8.61 0.64 1.89
CA SER A 98 8.83 0.46 3.32
C SER A 98 10.02 1.29 3.80
N PHE A 99 9.99 1.68 5.08
CA PHE A 99 10.86 2.73 5.64
C PHE A 99 11.89 2.19 6.64
N GLU A 100 11.77 0.93 7.03
CA GLU A 100 12.64 0.31 8.02
C GLU A 100 13.46 -0.81 7.38
N ALA A 101 14.72 -0.92 7.78
CA ALA A 101 15.52 -2.08 7.42
C ALA A 101 14.90 -3.35 8.04
N SER A 102 14.89 -4.45 7.29
CA SER A 102 14.30 -5.72 7.73
C SER A 102 14.96 -6.87 7.00
N ASP A 103 15.16 -7.97 7.69
CA ASP A 103 15.64 -9.23 7.12
C ASP A 103 14.57 -9.97 6.29
N GLY A 104 13.36 -9.38 6.20
CA GLY A 104 12.24 -9.94 5.46
C GLY A 104 11.15 -10.49 6.37
N LEU A 105 10.10 -11.08 5.75
CA LEU A 105 8.92 -11.57 6.47
C LEU A 105 8.89 -13.11 6.61
N GLU A 106 9.82 -13.85 6.01
CA GLU A 106 9.71 -15.31 6.00
C GLU A 106 9.81 -15.91 7.42
N THR A 107 10.76 -15.44 8.24
CA THR A 107 10.88 -15.88 9.64
C THR A 107 9.67 -15.50 10.47
N PRO A 108 9.22 -14.22 10.49
CA PRO A 108 7.99 -13.84 11.20
C PRO A 108 6.74 -14.60 10.74
N LEU A 109 6.61 -14.89 9.44
CA LEU A 109 5.49 -15.70 8.93
C LEU A 109 5.49 -17.11 9.50
N ARG A 110 6.66 -17.76 9.58
CA ARG A 110 6.80 -19.10 10.17
C ARG A 110 6.59 -19.16 11.69
N GLU A 111 6.78 -18.04 12.36
CA GLU A 111 6.51 -17.91 13.80
C GLU A 111 5.02 -17.71 14.12
N GLN A 112 4.26 -17.13 13.19
CA GLN A 112 2.87 -16.75 13.40
C GLN A 112 1.85 -17.73 12.78
N PHE A 113 2.24 -18.46 11.74
CA PHE A 113 1.34 -19.31 10.96
C PHE A 113 1.93 -20.71 10.76
N ASP A 114 1.06 -21.67 10.50
CA ASP A 114 1.42 -23.04 10.12
C ASP A 114 0.51 -23.58 9.00
N GLY A 115 0.83 -24.79 8.50
CA GLY A 115 0.03 -25.49 7.51
C GLY A 115 -0.29 -24.66 6.25
N ALA A 116 -1.49 -24.81 5.74
CA ALA A 116 -1.93 -24.18 4.49
C ALA A 116 -1.93 -22.64 4.56
N GLU A 117 -2.15 -22.06 5.73
CA GLU A 117 -2.12 -20.62 5.92
C GLU A 117 -0.71 -20.05 5.75
N LEU A 118 0.29 -20.72 6.29
CA LEU A 118 1.69 -20.37 6.09
C LEU A 118 2.10 -20.54 4.63
N ASP A 119 1.78 -21.70 4.03
CA ASP A 119 2.15 -22.00 2.64
C ASP A 119 1.61 -20.94 1.68
N HIS A 120 0.36 -20.55 1.82
CA HIS A 120 -0.26 -19.50 0.99
C HIS A 120 0.48 -18.16 1.10
N ARG A 121 0.83 -17.74 2.32
CA ARG A 121 1.55 -16.48 2.53
C ARG A 121 2.99 -16.55 2.01
N LEU A 122 3.68 -17.67 2.22
CA LEU A 122 5.02 -17.85 1.69
C LEU A 122 5.04 -17.88 0.16
N ASP A 123 4.02 -18.46 -0.49
CA ASP A 123 3.91 -18.48 -1.94
C ASP A 123 3.77 -17.05 -2.51
N ILE A 124 2.95 -16.20 -1.89
CA ILE A 124 2.84 -14.79 -2.28
C ILE A 124 4.16 -14.08 -2.01
N TYR A 125 4.72 -14.21 -0.79
CA TYR A 125 5.92 -13.48 -0.39
C TYR A 125 7.14 -13.78 -1.27
N ARG A 126 7.33 -15.05 -1.64
CA ARG A 126 8.46 -15.51 -2.46
C ARG A 126 8.37 -15.10 -3.93
N ARG A 127 7.17 -14.82 -4.44
CA ARG A 127 6.98 -14.26 -5.77
C ARG A 127 7.21 -12.77 -5.84
N LEU A 128 7.18 -12.06 -4.71
CA LEU A 128 7.42 -10.62 -4.70
C LEU A 128 8.79 -10.27 -5.31
N PRO A 129 8.89 -9.17 -6.06
CA PRO A 129 10.16 -8.66 -6.56
C PRO A 129 11.19 -8.46 -5.44
N PRO A 130 12.50 -8.47 -5.75
CA PRO A 130 13.52 -8.18 -4.75
C PRO A 130 13.28 -6.84 -4.06
N ARG A 131 13.56 -6.80 -2.76
CA ARG A 131 13.51 -5.57 -1.98
C ARG A 131 14.80 -4.79 -2.18
N THR A 132 14.69 -3.60 -2.76
CA THR A 132 15.83 -2.77 -3.12
C THR A 132 15.83 -1.48 -2.30
N SER A 133 16.98 -1.12 -1.72
CA SER A 133 17.15 0.17 -1.06
C SER A 133 17.37 1.27 -2.10
N VAL A 134 16.68 2.39 -1.92
CA VAL A 134 16.81 3.57 -2.78
C VAL A 134 16.90 4.83 -1.92
N SER A 135 17.66 5.83 -2.39
CA SER A 135 17.77 7.12 -1.72
C SER A 135 16.65 8.05 -2.19
N VAL A 136 15.98 8.69 -1.24
CA VAL A 136 14.94 9.68 -1.50
C VAL A 136 15.22 10.92 -0.64
N GLY A 137 15.81 11.94 -1.24
CA GLY A 137 16.39 13.05 -0.49
C GLY A 137 17.51 12.55 0.41
N ASP A 138 17.43 12.85 1.70
CA ASP A 138 18.40 12.42 2.73
C ASP A 138 18.04 11.06 3.37
N ASP A 139 16.89 10.49 3.01
CA ASP A 139 16.39 9.26 3.58
C ASP A 139 16.65 8.04 2.68
N THR A 140 16.75 6.87 3.29
CA THR A 140 16.76 5.57 2.61
C THR A 140 15.40 4.91 2.77
N VAL A 141 14.78 4.55 1.66
CA VAL A 141 13.57 3.75 1.63
C VAL A 141 13.81 2.43 0.89
N PHE A 142 12.95 1.47 1.10
CA PHE A 142 13.06 0.16 0.45
C PHE A 142 11.84 -0.05 -0.42
N ILE A 143 12.06 -0.42 -1.69
CA ILE A 143 10.98 -0.62 -2.65
C ILE A 143 10.97 -2.04 -3.22
N ARG A 144 9.78 -2.47 -3.64
CA ARG A 144 9.52 -3.59 -4.52
C ARG A 144 8.62 -3.08 -5.64
N ALA A 145 8.98 -3.27 -6.89
CA ALA A 145 8.28 -2.70 -8.02
C ALA A 145 7.85 -3.76 -9.03
N VAL A 146 6.63 -3.63 -9.54
CA VAL A 146 6.04 -4.46 -10.60
C VAL A 146 5.54 -3.54 -11.72
N GLY A 147 5.75 -3.94 -12.96
CA GLY A 147 5.33 -3.18 -14.15
C GLY A 147 6.19 -1.94 -14.45
N ILE A 148 7.29 -1.74 -13.70
CA ILE A 148 8.24 -0.64 -13.87
C ILE A 148 9.62 -1.11 -13.34
N ASP A 149 10.70 -0.65 -13.94
CA ASP A 149 12.04 -0.94 -13.43
C ASP A 149 12.36 -0.18 -12.12
N THR A 150 13.35 -0.66 -11.39
CA THR A 150 13.70 -0.14 -10.06
C THR A 150 14.11 1.34 -10.09
N ASP A 151 14.85 1.77 -11.10
CA ASP A 151 15.34 3.15 -11.19
C ASP A 151 14.16 4.10 -11.48
N ALA A 152 13.28 3.74 -12.40
CA ALA A 152 12.07 4.51 -12.68
C ALA A 152 11.10 4.51 -11.48
N ALA A 153 11.01 3.40 -10.73
CA ALA A 153 10.21 3.34 -9.50
C ALA A 153 10.79 4.27 -8.42
N ALA A 154 12.12 4.34 -8.29
CA ALA A 154 12.79 5.27 -7.38
C ALA A 154 12.51 6.74 -7.75
N GLU A 155 12.55 7.08 -9.06
CA GLU A 155 12.15 8.42 -9.54
C GLU A 155 10.70 8.75 -9.18
N VAL A 156 9.77 7.80 -9.33
CA VAL A 156 8.37 7.98 -8.94
C VAL A 156 8.26 8.25 -7.45
N VAL A 157 8.85 7.40 -6.61
CA VAL A 157 8.83 7.57 -5.15
C VAL A 157 9.40 8.93 -4.75
N ALA A 158 10.54 9.33 -5.32
CA ALA A 158 11.17 10.62 -5.05
C ALA A 158 10.27 11.79 -5.48
N ALA A 159 9.67 11.72 -6.68
CA ALA A 159 8.80 12.76 -7.21
C ALA A 159 7.55 13.00 -6.34
N PHE A 160 7.03 11.96 -5.68
CA PHE A 160 5.89 12.08 -4.76
C PHE A 160 6.30 12.30 -3.30
N THR A 161 7.59 12.40 -2.98
CA THR A 161 8.09 12.67 -1.62
C THR A 161 8.41 14.16 -1.47
N PRO A 162 7.77 14.87 -0.52
CA PRO A 162 8.11 16.26 -0.21
C PRO A 162 9.56 16.41 0.27
N ALA A 163 10.19 17.53 -0.03
CA ALA A 163 11.52 17.84 0.51
C ALA A 163 11.51 17.83 2.04
N GLY A 164 12.49 17.18 2.65
CA GLY A 164 12.59 17.02 4.10
C GLY A 164 11.60 16.01 4.70
N SER A 165 10.92 15.22 3.85
CA SER A 165 10.05 14.12 4.28
C SER A 165 10.55 12.82 3.66
N GLY A 166 10.81 11.82 4.47
CA GLY A 166 11.16 10.47 3.99
C GLY A 166 9.98 9.65 3.47
N ARG A 167 8.77 10.23 3.36
CA ARG A 167 7.55 9.50 2.99
C ARG A 167 6.84 10.13 1.80
N PRO A 168 6.48 9.33 0.77
CA PRO A 168 5.63 9.78 -0.33
C PRO A 168 4.29 10.33 0.18
N GLU A 169 3.88 11.49 -0.31
CA GLU A 169 2.66 12.16 0.11
C GLU A 169 1.39 11.31 -0.09
N PRO A 170 1.24 10.53 -1.19
CA PRO A 170 0.10 9.63 -1.33
C PRO A 170 -0.03 8.63 -0.17
N LEU A 171 1.09 8.07 0.31
CA LEU A 171 1.10 7.13 1.43
C LEU A 171 0.83 7.81 2.77
N ARG A 172 1.36 9.03 2.97
CA ARG A 172 1.12 9.82 4.17
C ARG A 172 -0.36 10.18 4.31
N VAL A 173 -0.97 10.68 3.23
CA VAL A 173 -2.40 11.04 3.20
C VAL A 173 -3.27 9.81 3.38
N ALA A 174 -3.01 8.72 2.65
CA ALA A 174 -3.76 7.47 2.79
C ALA A 174 -3.73 6.94 4.23
N ARG A 175 -2.57 6.98 4.89
CA ARG A 175 -2.44 6.54 6.28
C ARG A 175 -3.23 7.42 7.26
N LEU A 176 -3.21 8.74 7.09
CA LEU A 176 -4.01 9.66 7.91
C LEU A 176 -5.51 9.38 7.74
N ALA A 177 -5.97 9.26 6.51
CA ALA A 177 -7.38 8.98 6.21
C ALA A 177 -7.82 7.60 6.69
N ALA A 178 -6.99 6.55 6.51
CA ALA A 178 -7.28 5.22 7.05
C ALA A 178 -7.43 5.23 8.58
N ARG A 179 -6.57 5.96 9.29
CA ARG A 179 -6.66 6.12 10.75
C ARG A 179 -7.93 6.86 11.17
N ALA A 180 -8.31 7.91 10.45
CA ALA A 180 -9.55 8.64 10.73
C ALA A 180 -10.78 7.77 10.48
N GLY A 181 -10.85 7.09 9.33
CA GLY A 181 -11.92 6.17 9.01
C GLY A 181 -12.05 5.03 10.02
N ARG A 182 -10.92 4.43 10.46
CA ARG A 182 -10.94 3.42 11.51
C ARG A 182 -11.55 3.93 12.82
N LYS A 183 -11.21 5.14 13.25
CA LYS A 183 -11.77 5.71 14.48
C LYS A 183 -13.28 5.89 14.37
N GLN A 184 -13.76 6.36 13.23
CA GLN A 184 -15.18 6.60 13.03
C GLN A 184 -16.01 5.34 13.26
N TRP A 185 -15.66 4.19 12.68
CA TRP A 185 -16.47 2.98 12.88
C TRP A 185 -16.17 2.23 14.20
N LEU A 186 -15.09 2.56 14.92
CA LEU A 186 -14.90 2.09 16.29
C LEU A 186 -15.73 2.88 17.30
N ASP A 187 -16.00 4.15 17.01
CA ASP A 187 -16.80 5.04 17.86
C ASP A 187 -18.31 4.95 17.54
N GLU A 188 -18.71 4.31 16.44
CA GLU A 188 -20.11 4.01 16.15
C GLU A 188 -20.62 2.95 17.15
N PRO A 189 -21.66 3.24 17.95
CA PRO A 189 -22.27 2.22 18.82
C PRO A 189 -22.77 1.07 17.94
N GLU A 190 -22.48 -0.17 18.34
CA GLU A 190 -23.10 -1.34 17.71
C GLU A 190 -24.61 -1.10 17.63
N ASN A 191 -25.11 -0.89 16.42
CA ASN A 191 -26.53 -0.83 16.17
C ASN A 191 -27.08 -2.23 16.44
N THR A 192 -27.43 -2.48 17.70
CA THR A 192 -28.23 -3.63 18.08
C THR A 192 -29.61 -3.36 17.48
N GLU A 193 -29.83 -3.89 16.27
CA GLU A 193 -31.23 -3.98 15.75
C GLU A 193 -32.05 -4.78 16.73
N PRO A 194 -33.27 -4.31 17.03
CA PRO A 194 -34.19 -4.98 17.93
C PRO A 194 -34.75 -6.29 17.37
#